data_de1f8a1335d2e6b750bb6e8e38388b2c
#
_entry.id   de1f8a1335d2e6b750bb6e8e38388b2c
#
_cell.length_a   1.000
_cell.length_b   1.000
_cell.length_c   1.000
_cell.angle_alpha   90.00
_cell.angle_beta   90.00
_cell.angle_gamma   90.00
#
_symmetry.space_group_name_H-M   'P 1'
#
loop_
_entity.id
_entity.type
_entity.pdbx_description
1 polymer ?
#
loop_
_entity_poly.entity_id
_entity_poly.type
_entity_poly.pdbx_seq_one_letter_code
_entity_poly.pdbx_strand_id
1 'polypeptide(L)'
;MAKLLKIQTSIFQNDGQSSLLAEQFASDWQARNPGGQVASRDLTAEPVPHLDLARFQSFITPEAERSAEQKAVVSYSDALIEEIVEADVLVLGIPMYNFSVPSTLRAYFDHIARAGVTFQYTPEGPEGLLKGKKAVVFITRGSHYGEDHSQTAFVRQFLGFIGITDVEIVHAEGLAVGDEAREKALGAARKRISQLV
;
A
#
# COMPACT_ATOMS: atom_id res chain seq x y z
N MET A 1 10.97 -0.14 19.02
CA MET A 1 9.58 -0.66 19.13
C MET A 1 9.10 -0.92 17.72
N ALA A 2 8.44 -2.06 17.49
CA ALA A 2 7.93 -2.38 16.16
C ALA A 2 6.84 -1.39 15.72
N LYS A 3 6.86 -1.00 14.43
CA LYS A 3 5.91 -0.06 13.85
C LYS A 3 5.17 -0.70 12.67
N LEU A 4 3.87 -0.53 12.61
CA LEU A 4 3.02 -0.96 11.52
C LEU A 4 2.36 0.26 10.88
N LEU A 5 2.43 0.35 9.54
CA LEU A 5 1.68 1.33 8.75
C LEU A 5 0.52 0.63 8.04
N LYS A 6 -0.71 1.02 8.37
CA LYS A 6 -1.93 0.56 7.70
C LYS A 6 -2.34 1.57 6.63
N ILE A 7 -2.44 1.13 5.38
CA ILE A 7 -2.85 1.94 4.22
C ILE A 7 -4.20 1.46 3.72
N GLN A 8 -5.20 2.34 3.75
CA GLN A 8 -6.56 2.08 3.32
C GLN A 8 -6.86 2.83 2.01
N THR A 9 -7.54 2.14 1.08
CA THR A 9 -7.77 2.66 -0.28
C THR A 9 -9.20 2.51 -0.76
N SER A 10 -10.10 1.97 0.09
CA SER A 10 -11.49 1.75 -0.26
C SER A 10 -12.29 3.04 -0.24
N ILE A 11 -13.07 3.30 -1.32
CA ILE A 11 -14.03 4.42 -1.35
C ILE A 11 -15.14 4.30 -0.28
N PHE A 12 -15.32 3.10 0.27
CA PHE A 12 -16.21 2.87 1.43
C PHE A 12 -15.51 3.09 2.78
N GLN A 13 -14.29 3.63 2.75
CA GLN A 13 -13.50 3.94 3.95
C GLN A 13 -13.44 2.73 4.90
N ASN A 14 -13.82 2.90 6.17
CA ASN A 14 -13.77 1.84 7.18
C ASN A 14 -14.77 0.70 6.94
N ASP A 15 -15.82 0.90 6.14
CA ASP A 15 -16.83 -0.12 5.83
C ASP A 15 -16.43 -1.02 4.65
N GLY A 16 -15.36 -0.68 3.93
CA GLY A 16 -14.84 -1.48 2.83
C GLY A 16 -14.26 -2.81 3.33
N GLN A 17 -14.57 -3.92 2.64
CA GLN A 17 -14.10 -5.25 3.07
C GLN A 17 -12.57 -5.36 3.16
N SER A 18 -11.84 -4.73 2.25
CA SER A 18 -10.38 -4.67 2.30
C SER A 18 -9.88 -3.86 3.50
N SER A 19 -10.57 -2.77 3.86
CA SER A 19 -10.27 -1.97 5.05
C SER A 19 -10.52 -2.76 6.33
N LEU A 20 -11.65 -3.49 6.42
CA LEU A 20 -11.99 -4.33 7.57
C LEU A 20 -10.97 -5.45 7.79
N LEU A 21 -10.48 -6.10 6.71
CA LEU A 21 -9.43 -7.12 6.82
C LEU A 21 -8.10 -6.52 7.27
N ALA A 22 -7.73 -5.35 6.73
CA ALA A 22 -6.51 -4.64 7.13
C ALA A 22 -6.58 -4.16 8.60
N GLU A 23 -7.75 -3.69 9.05
CA GLU A 23 -7.99 -3.31 10.44
C GLU A 23 -7.88 -4.49 11.38
N GLN A 24 -8.49 -5.62 11.04
CA GLN A 24 -8.39 -6.84 11.85
C GLN A 24 -6.93 -7.28 12.00
N PHE A 25 -6.17 -7.31 10.88
CA PHE A 25 -4.74 -7.64 10.96
C PHE A 25 -3.98 -6.68 11.87
N ALA A 26 -4.18 -5.38 11.72
CA ALA A 26 -3.48 -4.36 12.52
C ALA A 26 -3.81 -4.50 14.02
N SER A 27 -5.08 -4.78 14.36
CA SER A 27 -5.53 -5.01 15.73
C SER A 27 -4.90 -6.28 16.33
N ASP A 28 -4.93 -7.40 15.60
CA ASP A 28 -4.36 -8.66 16.03
C ASP A 28 -2.82 -8.55 16.18
N TRP A 29 -2.18 -7.84 15.25
CA TRP A 29 -0.75 -7.57 15.31
C TRP A 29 -0.39 -6.73 16.56
N GLN A 30 -1.15 -5.68 16.84
CA GLN A 30 -0.93 -4.84 18.03
C GLN A 30 -1.09 -5.63 19.33
N ALA A 31 -2.08 -6.52 19.39
CA ALA A 31 -2.28 -7.39 20.55
C ALA A 31 -1.09 -8.34 20.80
N ARG A 32 -0.42 -8.81 19.73
CA ARG A 32 0.77 -9.68 19.84
C ARG A 32 2.09 -8.92 19.97
N ASN A 33 2.07 -7.62 19.75
CA ASN A 33 3.24 -6.75 19.90
C ASN A 33 2.99 -5.67 20.96
N PRO A 34 3.03 -5.98 22.26
CA PRO A 34 2.83 -5.01 23.32
C PRO A 34 3.83 -3.87 23.21
N GLY A 35 3.33 -2.63 23.12
CA GLY A 35 4.14 -1.44 22.86
C GLY A 35 4.42 -1.14 21.38
N GLY A 36 3.96 -2.00 20.46
CA GLY A 36 3.98 -1.72 19.03
C GLY A 36 3.09 -0.51 18.69
N GLN A 37 3.51 0.26 17.69
CA GLN A 37 2.77 1.42 17.21
C GLN A 37 2.08 1.11 15.89
N VAL A 38 0.83 1.52 15.74
CA VAL A 38 0.07 1.42 14.48
C VAL A 38 -0.22 2.84 13.99
N ALA A 39 0.36 3.18 12.85
CA ALA A 39 0.00 4.37 12.08
C ALA A 39 -1.03 4.00 10.99
N SER A 40 -1.86 4.94 10.60
CA SER A 40 -2.89 4.72 9.58
C SER A 40 -2.90 5.84 8.55
N ARG A 41 -2.92 5.46 7.27
CA ARG A 41 -3.07 6.35 6.11
C ARG A 41 -4.32 5.95 5.34
N ASP A 42 -5.34 6.81 5.33
CA ASP A 42 -6.55 6.63 4.51
C ASP A 42 -6.45 7.51 3.26
N LEU A 43 -6.18 6.87 2.11
CA LEU A 43 -6.02 7.55 0.82
C LEU A 43 -7.36 8.04 0.22
N THR A 44 -8.48 7.75 0.86
CA THR A 44 -9.79 8.26 0.47
C THR A 44 -10.16 9.49 1.27
N ALA A 45 -9.84 9.52 2.56
CA ALA A 45 -10.04 10.67 3.41
C ALA A 45 -9.02 11.78 3.12
N GLU A 46 -7.76 11.41 2.84
CA GLU A 46 -6.65 12.29 2.50
C GLU A 46 -6.04 11.91 1.15
N PRO A 47 -6.72 12.24 0.02
CA PRO A 47 -6.27 11.81 -1.30
C PRO A 47 -4.95 12.49 -1.68
N VAL A 48 -4.01 11.67 -2.15
CA VAL A 48 -2.77 12.16 -2.76
C VAL A 48 -3.10 12.73 -4.14
N PRO A 49 -2.65 13.95 -4.48
CA PRO A 49 -2.89 14.52 -5.80
C PRO A 49 -2.24 13.66 -6.90
N HIS A 50 -2.85 13.65 -8.09
CA HIS A 50 -2.22 12.98 -9.23
C HIS A 50 -0.85 13.61 -9.55
N LEU A 51 0.09 12.77 -9.96
CA LEU A 51 1.39 13.23 -10.44
C LEU A 51 1.21 13.92 -11.79
N ASP A 52 1.59 15.19 -11.84
CA ASP A 52 1.65 16.01 -13.05
C ASP A 52 3.10 16.43 -13.34
N LEU A 53 3.30 17.14 -14.46
CA LEU A 53 4.63 17.60 -14.88
C LEU A 53 5.29 18.51 -13.84
N ALA A 54 4.54 19.42 -13.21
CA ALA A 54 5.08 20.35 -12.23
C ALA A 54 5.56 19.64 -10.96
N ARG A 55 4.81 18.63 -10.49
CA ARG A 55 5.19 17.78 -9.36
C ARG A 55 6.40 16.92 -9.69
N PHE A 56 6.40 16.31 -10.88
CA PHE A 56 7.55 15.52 -11.32
C PHE A 56 8.82 16.38 -11.43
N GLN A 57 8.71 17.58 -12.00
CA GLN A 57 9.84 18.53 -12.06
C GLN A 57 10.35 18.89 -10.67
N SER A 58 9.47 19.03 -9.67
CA SER A 58 9.89 19.30 -8.29
C SER A 58 10.79 18.19 -7.73
N PHE A 59 10.52 16.93 -8.09
CA PHE A 59 11.32 15.79 -7.62
C PHE A 59 12.71 15.75 -8.26
N ILE A 60 12.85 16.15 -9.52
CA ILE A 60 14.13 16.10 -10.24
C ILE A 60 14.95 17.41 -10.18
N THR A 61 14.35 18.51 -9.70
CA THR A 61 15.08 19.78 -9.51
C THR A 61 16.04 19.65 -8.32
N PRO A 62 17.32 20.03 -8.46
CA PRO A 62 18.26 20.07 -7.35
C PRO A 62 17.73 20.90 -6.19
N GLU A 63 17.97 20.47 -4.95
CA GLU A 63 17.39 21.10 -3.74
C GLU A 63 17.68 22.60 -3.65
N ALA A 64 18.91 23.02 -3.98
CA ALA A 64 19.33 24.42 -3.94
C ALA A 64 18.60 25.31 -4.97
N GLU A 65 18.01 24.72 -6.02
CA GLU A 65 17.34 25.43 -7.12
C GLU A 65 15.81 25.41 -6.98
N ARG A 66 15.27 24.67 -5.99
CA ARG A 66 13.82 24.52 -5.82
C ARG A 66 13.17 25.83 -5.37
N SER A 67 12.07 26.19 -6.04
CA SER A 67 11.16 27.24 -5.57
C SER A 67 10.49 26.83 -4.26
N ALA A 68 9.79 27.75 -3.62
CA ALA A 68 9.02 27.47 -2.39
C ALA A 68 7.93 26.42 -2.66
N GLU A 69 7.24 26.51 -3.79
CA GLU A 69 6.21 25.56 -4.22
C GLU A 69 6.79 24.16 -4.45
N GLN A 70 7.95 24.08 -5.13
CA GLN A 70 8.64 22.81 -5.37
C GLN A 70 9.11 22.17 -4.05
N LYS A 71 9.62 22.96 -3.10
CA LYS A 71 9.96 22.48 -1.76
C LYS A 71 8.74 21.90 -1.03
N ALA A 72 7.58 22.55 -1.12
CA ALA A 72 6.35 22.04 -0.53
C ALA A 72 5.91 20.70 -1.14
N VAL A 73 6.00 20.55 -2.48
CA VAL A 73 5.70 19.29 -3.17
C VAL A 73 6.64 18.17 -2.72
N VAL A 74 7.94 18.47 -2.63
CA VAL A 74 8.94 17.48 -2.18
C VAL A 74 8.71 17.09 -0.73
N SER A 75 8.52 18.07 0.18
CA SER A 75 8.26 17.80 1.60
C SER A 75 7.00 16.96 1.81
N TYR A 76 5.95 17.17 1.00
CA TYR A 76 4.76 16.32 1.04
C TYR A 76 5.07 14.87 0.68
N SER A 77 5.82 14.64 -0.40
CA SER A 77 6.26 13.29 -0.78
C SER A 77 7.20 12.68 0.25
N ASP A 78 8.12 13.47 0.81
CA ASP A 78 9.04 13.02 1.85
C ASP A 78 8.27 12.50 3.09
N ALA A 79 7.22 13.21 3.51
CA ALA A 79 6.38 12.77 4.63
C ALA A 79 5.69 11.41 4.36
N LEU A 80 5.19 11.19 3.12
CA LEU A 80 4.61 9.90 2.73
C LEU A 80 5.65 8.77 2.73
N ILE A 81 6.88 9.05 2.31
CA ILE A 81 7.98 8.09 2.31
C ILE A 81 8.44 7.80 3.74
N GLU A 82 8.53 8.81 4.59
CA GLU A 82 8.96 8.66 5.99
C GLU A 82 8.05 7.70 6.76
N GLU A 83 6.73 7.76 6.55
CA GLU A 83 5.79 6.80 7.13
C GLU A 83 6.15 5.34 6.77
N ILE A 84 6.57 5.10 5.52
CA ILE A 84 6.99 3.76 5.08
C ILE A 84 8.36 3.42 5.67
N VAL A 85 9.30 4.36 5.67
CA VAL A 85 10.66 4.16 6.19
C VAL A 85 10.62 3.77 7.66
N GLU A 86 9.75 4.41 8.43
CA GLU A 86 9.60 4.13 9.86
C GLU A 86 8.90 2.79 10.17
N ALA A 87 8.09 2.28 9.24
CA ALA A 87 7.34 1.04 9.45
C ALA A 87 8.20 -0.20 9.23
N ASP A 88 8.08 -1.19 10.11
CA ASP A 88 8.62 -2.54 9.92
C ASP A 88 7.66 -3.39 9.10
N VAL A 89 6.36 -3.17 9.27
CA VAL A 89 5.28 -3.90 8.60
C VAL A 89 4.33 -2.92 7.92
N LEU A 90 4.04 -3.17 6.64
CA LEU A 90 3.00 -2.47 5.90
C LEU A 90 1.78 -3.36 5.76
N VAL A 91 0.59 -2.80 5.97
CA VAL A 91 -0.68 -3.48 5.72
C VAL A 91 -1.49 -2.67 4.75
N LEU A 92 -1.85 -3.27 3.60
CA LEU A 92 -2.58 -2.58 2.56
C LEU A 92 -3.95 -3.23 2.34
N GLY A 93 -5.02 -2.45 2.47
CA GLY A 93 -6.38 -2.85 2.08
C GLY A 93 -6.69 -2.33 0.68
N ILE A 94 -6.77 -3.22 -0.32
CA ILE A 94 -6.88 -2.86 -1.74
C ILE A 94 -8.10 -3.53 -2.37
N PRO A 95 -9.22 -2.82 -2.59
CA PRO A 95 -10.32 -3.34 -3.40
C PRO A 95 -9.96 -3.30 -4.88
N MET A 96 -10.62 -4.14 -5.67
CA MET A 96 -10.57 -4.02 -7.12
C MET A 96 -11.64 -3.05 -7.60
N TYR A 97 -11.23 -2.01 -8.32
CA TYR A 97 -12.11 -1.12 -9.07
C TYR A 97 -11.71 -1.16 -10.54
N ASN A 98 -12.67 -1.51 -11.42
CA ASN A 98 -12.44 -1.56 -12.86
C ASN A 98 -11.17 -2.35 -13.24
N PHE A 99 -11.03 -3.56 -12.68
CA PHE A 99 -9.92 -4.51 -12.94
C PHE A 99 -8.55 -4.04 -12.44
N SER A 100 -8.46 -3.01 -11.60
CA SER A 100 -7.17 -2.47 -11.13
C SER A 100 -7.24 -2.05 -9.66
N VAL A 101 -6.14 -1.49 -9.18
CA VAL A 101 -6.08 -0.81 -7.89
C VAL A 101 -6.84 0.52 -7.95
N PRO A 102 -7.35 1.04 -6.82
CA PRO A 102 -7.93 2.38 -6.76
C PRO A 102 -6.96 3.45 -7.28
N SER A 103 -7.49 4.46 -7.98
CA SER A 103 -6.68 5.57 -8.51
C SER A 103 -5.94 6.35 -7.42
N THR A 104 -6.51 6.43 -6.22
CA THR A 104 -5.88 7.04 -5.05
C THR A 104 -4.61 6.29 -4.63
N LEU A 105 -4.61 4.95 -4.68
CA LEU A 105 -3.41 4.15 -4.43
C LEU A 105 -2.36 4.38 -5.52
N ARG A 106 -2.77 4.49 -6.77
CA ARG A 106 -1.86 4.79 -7.87
C ARG A 106 -1.17 6.13 -7.68
N ALA A 107 -1.94 7.17 -7.35
CA ALA A 107 -1.39 8.50 -7.07
C ALA A 107 -0.42 8.48 -5.88
N TYR A 108 -0.72 7.72 -4.83
CA TYR A 108 0.18 7.52 -3.70
C TYR A 108 1.49 6.84 -4.15
N PHE A 109 1.40 5.76 -4.94
CA PHE A 109 2.57 5.07 -5.47
C PHE A 109 3.45 5.99 -6.33
N ASP A 110 2.84 6.83 -7.16
CA ASP A 110 3.56 7.79 -8.01
C ASP A 110 4.34 8.83 -7.16
N HIS A 111 3.89 9.15 -5.96
CA HIS A 111 4.56 10.10 -5.06
C HIS A 111 5.67 9.46 -4.21
N ILE A 112 5.58 8.17 -3.94
CA ILE A 112 6.61 7.47 -3.14
C ILE A 112 7.69 6.80 -4.01
N ALA A 113 7.45 6.64 -5.32
CA ALA A 113 8.45 6.12 -6.27
C ALA A 113 9.42 7.22 -6.67
N ARG A 114 10.45 7.48 -5.85
CA ARG A 114 11.42 8.55 -6.07
C ARG A 114 12.83 8.02 -6.27
N ALA A 115 13.44 8.36 -7.41
CA ALA A 115 14.82 8.01 -7.73
C ALA A 115 15.79 8.64 -6.71
N GLY A 116 16.74 7.84 -6.22
CA GLY A 116 17.67 8.24 -5.18
C GLY A 116 17.11 8.27 -3.76
N VAL A 117 15.80 7.96 -3.58
CA VAL A 117 15.13 7.96 -2.26
C VAL A 117 14.55 6.58 -1.94
N THR A 118 13.66 6.05 -2.78
CA THR A 118 13.03 4.74 -2.57
C THR A 118 13.49 3.67 -3.56
N PHE A 119 14.12 4.08 -4.64
CA PHE A 119 14.81 3.22 -5.60
C PHE A 119 15.96 3.97 -6.27
N GLN A 120 16.85 3.24 -6.91
CA GLN A 120 17.92 3.79 -7.73
C GLN A 120 18.13 2.98 -9.01
N TYR A 121 18.69 3.59 -10.03
CA TYR A 121 19.12 2.88 -11.23
C TYR A 121 20.57 2.42 -11.08
N THR A 122 20.82 1.15 -11.37
CA THR A 122 22.17 0.56 -11.42
C THR A 122 22.43 -0.03 -12.79
N PRO A 123 23.69 -0.37 -13.15
CA PRO A 123 23.99 -1.05 -14.41
C PRO A 123 23.23 -2.38 -14.59
N GLU A 124 22.87 -3.04 -13.49
CA GLU A 124 22.14 -4.31 -13.45
C GLU A 124 20.61 -4.12 -13.49
N GLY A 125 20.13 -2.87 -13.43
CA GLY A 125 18.72 -2.52 -13.43
C GLY A 125 18.30 -1.70 -12.21
N PRO A 126 16.98 -1.44 -12.03
CA PRO A 126 16.50 -0.70 -10.89
C PRO A 126 16.67 -1.52 -9.59
N GLU A 127 17.14 -0.86 -8.53
CA GLU A 127 17.29 -1.40 -7.20
C GLU A 127 16.41 -0.63 -6.21
N GLY A 128 15.55 -1.33 -5.47
CA GLY A 128 14.74 -0.75 -4.41
C GLY A 128 15.53 -0.53 -3.12
N LEU A 129 15.28 0.56 -2.43
CA LEU A 129 16.02 0.99 -1.25
C LEU A 129 15.30 0.72 0.07
N LEU A 130 13.99 0.43 0.06
CA LEU A 130 13.18 0.16 1.25
C LEU A 130 13.26 -1.32 1.65
N LYS A 131 14.45 -1.78 2.05
CA LYS A 131 14.73 -3.19 2.38
C LYS A 131 14.35 -3.54 3.81
N GLY A 132 14.15 -4.85 4.07
CA GLY A 132 13.93 -5.38 5.42
C GLY A 132 12.52 -5.16 5.97
N LYS A 133 11.57 -4.83 5.11
CA LYS A 133 10.17 -4.60 5.47
C LYS A 133 9.29 -5.76 5.00
N LYS A 134 8.23 -6.06 5.77
CA LYS A 134 7.18 -7.00 5.39
C LYS A 134 5.94 -6.24 4.92
N ALA A 135 5.30 -6.70 3.85
CA ALA A 135 4.00 -6.19 3.42
C ALA A 135 2.95 -7.31 3.47
N VAL A 136 1.78 -7.01 4.05
CA VAL A 136 0.60 -7.86 4.01
C VAL A 136 -0.49 -7.11 3.26
N VAL A 137 -0.97 -7.69 2.17
CA VAL A 137 -1.90 -7.04 1.25
C VAL A 137 -3.21 -7.81 1.20
N PHE A 138 -4.31 -7.15 1.52
CA PHE A 138 -5.66 -7.70 1.42
C PHE A 138 -6.32 -7.19 0.14
N ILE A 139 -6.45 -8.06 -0.86
CA ILE A 139 -7.12 -7.74 -2.13
C ILE A 139 -8.54 -8.28 -2.09
N THR A 140 -9.54 -7.40 -2.28
CA THR A 140 -10.95 -7.78 -2.32
C THR A 140 -11.54 -7.57 -3.71
N ARG A 141 -12.32 -8.55 -4.19
CA ARG A 141 -12.87 -8.57 -5.56
C ARG A 141 -14.30 -9.08 -5.58
N GLY A 142 -15.14 -8.47 -6.42
CA GLY A 142 -16.54 -8.85 -6.56
C GLY A 142 -16.74 -10.23 -7.17
N SER A 143 -15.90 -10.61 -8.15
CA SER A 143 -15.93 -11.92 -8.82
C SER A 143 -14.63 -12.69 -8.58
N HIS A 144 -14.47 -13.85 -9.22
CA HIS A 144 -13.26 -14.68 -9.14
C HIS A 144 -12.35 -14.38 -10.32
N TYR A 145 -11.11 -13.96 -10.06
CA TYR A 145 -10.11 -13.60 -11.07
C TYR A 145 -8.81 -14.38 -10.94
N GLY A 146 -8.57 -15.01 -9.78
CA GLY A 146 -7.37 -15.77 -9.51
C GLY A 146 -6.14 -14.92 -9.16
N GLU A 147 -5.07 -15.60 -8.77
CA GLU A 147 -3.85 -14.96 -8.28
C GLU A 147 -3.05 -14.25 -9.36
N ASP A 148 -3.10 -14.72 -10.60
CA ASP A 148 -2.32 -14.20 -11.74
C ASP A 148 -2.92 -12.93 -12.35
N HIS A 149 -3.97 -12.37 -11.76
CA HIS A 149 -4.60 -11.16 -12.26
C HIS A 149 -3.64 -9.96 -12.23
N SER A 150 -3.73 -9.09 -13.24
CA SER A 150 -2.88 -7.91 -13.40
C SER A 150 -2.80 -6.98 -12.18
N GLN A 151 -3.87 -6.87 -11.39
CA GLN A 151 -3.90 -6.11 -10.14
C GLN A 151 -2.89 -6.69 -9.12
N THR A 152 -2.87 -8.01 -8.93
CA THR A 152 -1.93 -8.70 -8.04
C THR A 152 -0.50 -8.50 -8.52
N ALA A 153 -0.27 -8.73 -9.82
CA ALA A 153 1.04 -8.55 -10.44
C ALA A 153 1.56 -7.12 -10.29
N PHE A 154 0.70 -6.12 -10.51
CA PHE A 154 1.05 -4.70 -10.35
C PHE A 154 1.49 -4.37 -8.91
N VAL A 155 0.71 -4.80 -7.91
CA VAL A 155 1.04 -4.51 -6.50
C VAL A 155 2.37 -5.16 -6.12
N ARG A 156 2.57 -6.43 -6.49
CA ARG A 156 3.81 -7.17 -6.21
C ARG A 156 5.01 -6.54 -6.91
N GLN A 157 4.85 -6.17 -8.18
CA GLN A 157 5.89 -5.51 -8.96
C GLN A 157 6.28 -4.16 -8.36
N PHE A 158 5.28 -3.33 -7.96
CA PHE A 158 5.54 -2.02 -7.39
C PHE A 158 6.28 -2.12 -6.04
N LEU A 159 5.81 -2.97 -5.13
CA LEU A 159 6.46 -3.16 -3.83
C LEU A 159 7.89 -3.69 -3.99
N GLY A 160 8.12 -4.65 -4.88
CA GLY A 160 9.45 -5.14 -5.22
C GLY A 160 10.35 -4.07 -5.81
N PHE A 161 9.79 -3.20 -6.68
CA PHE A 161 10.53 -2.08 -7.30
C PHE A 161 11.09 -1.10 -6.26
N ILE A 162 10.36 -0.81 -5.19
CA ILE A 162 10.84 0.04 -4.09
C ILE A 162 11.64 -0.72 -3.02
N GLY A 163 11.80 -2.06 -3.16
CA GLY A 163 12.65 -2.88 -2.29
C GLY A 163 11.92 -3.74 -1.25
N ILE A 164 10.58 -3.73 -1.23
CA ILE A 164 9.79 -4.55 -0.33
C ILE A 164 9.48 -5.88 -1.02
N THR A 165 10.25 -6.93 -0.71
CA THR A 165 10.18 -8.25 -1.36
C THR A 165 9.47 -9.31 -0.53
N ASP A 166 9.39 -9.15 0.80
CA ASP A 166 8.57 -10.01 1.66
C ASP A 166 7.10 -9.55 1.62
N VAL A 167 6.36 -10.09 0.64
CA VAL A 167 4.99 -9.67 0.33
C VAL A 167 4.03 -10.84 0.38
N GLU A 168 3.17 -10.85 1.40
CA GLU A 168 2.05 -11.76 1.54
C GLU A 168 0.78 -11.12 0.97
N ILE A 169 0.12 -11.80 0.03
CA ILE A 169 -1.14 -11.33 -0.56
C ILE A 169 -2.27 -12.30 -0.20
N VAL A 170 -3.30 -11.77 0.42
CA VAL A 170 -4.52 -12.48 0.80
C VAL A 170 -5.67 -12.00 -0.07
N HIS A 171 -6.24 -12.91 -0.86
CA HIS A 171 -7.37 -12.61 -1.73
C HIS A 171 -8.70 -12.98 -1.04
N ALA A 172 -9.68 -12.07 -1.11
CA ALA A 172 -11.08 -12.36 -0.82
C ALA A 172 -11.89 -12.05 -2.10
N GLU A 173 -12.21 -13.09 -2.85
CA GLU A 173 -12.86 -13.02 -4.15
C GLU A 173 -14.31 -13.53 -4.10
N GLY A 174 -15.13 -13.17 -5.11
CA GLY A 174 -16.52 -13.60 -5.19
C GLY A 174 -17.45 -12.84 -4.25
N LEU A 175 -17.06 -11.65 -3.77
CA LEU A 175 -17.83 -10.91 -2.75
C LEU A 175 -19.17 -10.37 -3.26
N ALA A 176 -19.39 -10.36 -4.57
CA ALA A 176 -20.65 -9.96 -5.22
C ALA A 176 -21.39 -11.15 -5.87
N VAL A 177 -20.88 -12.39 -5.74
CA VAL A 177 -21.48 -13.58 -6.36
C VAL A 177 -22.70 -14.09 -5.56
N GLY A 178 -22.69 -13.87 -4.24
CA GLY A 178 -23.74 -14.27 -3.32
C GLY A 178 -23.25 -14.36 -1.88
N ASP A 179 -24.17 -14.43 -0.93
CA ASP A 179 -23.84 -14.36 0.52
C ASP A 179 -22.96 -15.53 0.96
N GLU A 180 -23.23 -16.76 0.50
CA GLU A 180 -22.43 -17.93 0.84
C GLU A 180 -20.99 -17.82 0.34
N ALA A 181 -20.79 -17.38 -0.91
CA ALA A 181 -19.48 -17.18 -1.49
C ALA A 181 -18.71 -16.08 -0.74
N ARG A 182 -19.40 -14.98 -0.40
CA ARG A 182 -18.87 -13.87 0.37
C ARG A 182 -18.39 -14.32 1.76
N GLU A 183 -19.25 -15.00 2.52
CA GLU A 183 -18.92 -15.49 3.87
C GLU A 183 -17.75 -16.47 3.84
N LYS A 184 -17.71 -17.37 2.88
CA LYS A 184 -16.62 -18.32 2.68
C LYS A 184 -15.29 -17.60 2.39
N ALA A 185 -15.29 -16.63 1.48
CA ALA A 185 -14.10 -15.88 1.11
C ALA A 185 -13.56 -15.04 2.28
N LEU A 186 -14.43 -14.30 2.97
CA LEU A 186 -14.04 -13.50 4.13
C LEU A 186 -13.59 -14.38 5.30
N GLY A 187 -14.25 -15.51 5.54
CA GLY A 187 -13.85 -16.49 6.56
C GLY A 187 -12.45 -17.07 6.29
N ALA A 188 -12.14 -17.40 5.03
CA ALA A 188 -10.81 -17.85 4.63
C ALA A 188 -9.74 -16.76 4.84
N ALA A 189 -10.04 -15.50 4.45
CA ALA A 189 -9.13 -14.38 4.67
C ALA A 189 -8.86 -14.14 6.15
N ARG A 190 -9.88 -14.15 7.01
CA ARG A 190 -9.74 -14.01 8.47
C ARG A 190 -8.90 -15.13 9.08
N LYS A 191 -9.11 -16.38 8.62
CA LYS A 191 -8.27 -17.51 9.05
C LYS A 191 -6.81 -17.30 8.64
N ARG A 192 -6.54 -16.74 7.46
CA ARG A 192 -5.17 -16.42 7.03
C ARG A 192 -4.55 -15.33 7.90
N ILE A 193 -5.30 -14.31 8.30
CA ILE A 193 -4.82 -13.26 9.23
C ILE A 193 -4.23 -13.90 10.49
N SER A 194 -4.97 -14.81 11.14
CA SER A 194 -4.51 -15.44 12.40
C SER A 194 -3.24 -16.28 12.26
N GLN A 195 -2.83 -16.63 11.04
CA GLN A 195 -1.59 -17.34 10.73
C GLN A 195 -0.41 -16.41 10.42
N LEU A 196 -0.70 -15.18 9.98
CA LEU A 196 0.31 -14.21 9.53
C LEU A 196 0.78 -13.26 10.64
N VAL A 197 -0.03 -13.08 11.64
CA VAL A 197 0.24 -12.23 12.83
C VAL A 197 1.13 -12.92 13.84
#